data_24053495a80754bad39f5c3490a43b73
#
_entry.id   24053495a80754bad39f5c3490a43b73
#
_cell.length_a   1.000
_cell.length_b   1.000
_cell.length_c   1.000
_cell.angle_alpha   90.00
_cell.angle_beta   90.00
_cell.angle_gamma   90.00
#
_symmetry.space_group_name_H-M   'P 1'
#
loop_
_entity.id
_entity.type
_entity.pdbx_description
1 polymer ?
#
loop_
_entity_poly.entity_id
_entity_poly.type
_entity_poly.pdbx_seq_one_letter_code
_entity_poly.pdbx_strand_id
1 'polypeptide(L)'
;MREVRASAPGKVNLTLRVGAPTPDGYHPLVTVFEALNLRETVTVRTSKAPGVRVETIAYLPDGSVDEATTRAMADLDPQTHLAVRAARVLQRLAAAGPWASTAAGLSIRVDKRVPVAGGMA
;
A
#
# COMPACT_ATOMS: atom_id res chain seq x y z
N MET A 1 -14.60 -17.65 -4.43
CA MET A 1 -13.91 -16.36 -4.11
C MET A 1 -12.82 -16.65 -3.11
N ARG A 2 -11.63 -16.19 -3.39
CA ARG A 2 -10.50 -16.28 -2.45
C ARG A 2 -10.24 -14.90 -1.83
N GLU A 3 -9.86 -14.89 -0.58
CA GLU A 3 -9.53 -13.67 0.16
C GLU A 3 -8.22 -13.87 0.92
N VAL A 4 -7.39 -12.86 0.91
CA VAL A 4 -6.16 -12.78 1.70
C VAL A 4 -6.13 -11.43 2.40
N ARG A 5 -5.77 -11.44 3.66
CA ARG A 5 -5.59 -10.24 4.48
C ARG A 5 -4.18 -10.19 5.04
N ALA A 6 -3.53 -9.04 4.91
CA ALA A 6 -2.19 -8.80 5.44
C ALA A 6 -2.12 -7.41 6.08
N SER A 7 -1.23 -7.23 7.04
CA SER A 7 -0.98 -5.93 7.63
C SER A 7 0.51 -5.63 7.72
N ALA A 8 0.85 -4.36 7.65
CA ALA A 8 2.21 -3.87 7.80
C ALA A 8 2.26 -2.68 8.77
N PRO A 9 3.26 -2.60 9.64
CA PRO A 9 3.41 -1.48 10.55
C PRO A 9 3.90 -0.22 9.82
N GLY A 10 3.51 0.94 10.32
CA GLY A 10 4.28 2.16 10.11
C GLY A 10 5.66 2.04 10.76
N LYS A 11 6.58 2.91 10.39
CA LYS A 11 7.93 2.94 10.97
C LYS A 11 8.34 4.38 11.24
N VAL A 12 9.24 4.54 12.18
CA VAL A 12 9.99 5.77 12.38
C VAL A 12 11.48 5.48 12.29
N ASN A 13 12.25 6.46 11.86
CA ASN A 13 13.70 6.39 11.94
C ASN A 13 14.13 6.94 13.30
N LEU A 14 14.69 6.09 14.17
CA LEU A 14 15.25 6.52 15.44
C LEU A 14 16.54 7.31 15.23
N THR A 15 17.35 6.88 14.26
CA THR A 15 18.51 7.59 13.76
C THR A 15 18.53 7.54 12.25
N LEU A 16 19.02 8.59 11.60
CA LEU A 16 19.17 8.63 10.15
C LEU A 16 20.42 9.43 9.79
N ARG A 17 21.32 8.81 9.05
CA ARG A 17 22.45 9.48 8.41
C ARG A 17 22.35 9.33 6.91
N VAL A 18 22.50 10.44 6.23
CA VAL A 18 22.44 10.52 4.75
C VAL A 18 23.85 10.85 4.27
N GLY A 19 24.41 10.00 3.41
CA GLY A 19 25.70 10.24 2.77
C GLY A 19 25.60 11.17 1.56
N ALA A 20 26.77 11.51 0.99
CA ALA A 20 26.83 12.28 -0.23
C ALA A 20 26.15 11.56 -1.40
N PRO A 21 25.58 12.30 -2.38
CA PRO A 21 24.93 11.66 -3.52
C PRO A 21 25.93 10.83 -4.34
N THR A 22 25.48 9.67 -4.79
CA THR A 22 26.21 8.82 -5.72
C THR A 22 25.93 9.26 -7.18
N PRO A 23 26.73 8.82 -8.18
CA PRO A 23 26.53 9.21 -9.57
C PRO A 23 25.15 8.87 -10.15
N ASP A 24 24.43 7.91 -9.59
CA ASP A 24 23.08 7.54 -9.95
C ASP A 24 21.99 8.46 -9.33
N GLY A 25 22.39 9.47 -8.55
CA GLY A 25 21.49 10.42 -7.89
C GLY A 25 20.90 9.96 -6.57
N TYR A 26 21.26 8.77 -6.08
CA TYR A 26 20.85 8.27 -4.76
C TYR A 26 21.85 8.64 -3.67
N HIS A 27 21.39 8.60 -2.43
CA HIS A 27 22.21 8.82 -1.24
C HIS A 27 22.33 7.52 -0.44
N PRO A 28 23.54 7.11 -0.03
CA PRO A 28 23.65 6.02 0.93
C PRO A 28 23.08 6.46 2.27
N LEU A 29 22.37 5.54 2.94
CA LEU A 29 21.75 5.78 4.23
C LEU A 29 22.27 4.83 5.29
N VAL A 30 22.41 5.32 6.51
CA VAL A 30 22.54 4.50 7.73
C VAL A 30 21.41 4.92 8.66
N THR A 31 20.56 3.96 9.03
CA THR A 31 19.37 4.24 9.83
C THR A 31 19.04 3.08 10.77
N VAL A 32 18.36 3.41 11.86
CA VAL A 32 17.73 2.44 12.75
C VAL A 32 16.23 2.70 12.71
N PHE A 33 15.47 1.70 12.29
CA PHE A 33 14.01 1.75 12.24
C PHE A 33 13.39 1.23 13.53
N GLU A 34 12.28 1.84 13.93
CA GLU A 34 11.34 1.29 14.89
C GLU A 34 10.00 1.04 14.21
N ALA A 35 9.51 -0.19 14.27
CA ALA A 35 8.18 -0.53 13.81
C ALA A 35 7.13 -0.07 14.83
N LEU A 36 6.07 0.54 14.35
CA LEU A 36 5.00 1.08 15.19
C LEU A 36 3.83 0.10 15.31
N ASN A 37 3.07 0.23 16.37
CA ASN A 37 1.77 -0.46 16.49
C ASN A 37 0.68 0.16 15.60
N LEU A 38 0.97 1.25 14.93
CA LEU A 38 0.11 1.85 13.91
C LEU A 38 0.31 1.07 12.60
N ARG A 39 -0.74 0.40 12.15
CA ARG A 39 -0.66 -0.56 11.03
C ARG A 39 -1.66 -0.23 9.93
N GLU A 40 -1.27 -0.47 8.70
CA GLU A 40 -2.21 -0.56 7.58
C GLU A 40 -2.58 -2.02 7.35
N THR A 41 -3.83 -2.24 6.97
CA THR A 41 -4.34 -3.57 6.64
C THR A 41 -4.86 -3.56 5.22
N VAL A 42 -4.46 -4.55 4.44
CA VAL A 42 -4.90 -4.74 3.06
C VAL A 42 -5.62 -6.06 2.96
N THR A 43 -6.83 -6.03 2.41
CA THR A 43 -7.62 -7.22 2.08
C THR A 43 -7.76 -7.31 0.57
N VAL A 44 -7.33 -8.43 0.00
CA VAL A 44 -7.43 -8.70 -1.44
C VAL A 44 -8.39 -9.85 -1.66
N ARG A 45 -9.37 -9.64 -2.53
CA ARG A 45 -10.33 -10.67 -2.97
C ARG A 45 -10.22 -10.89 -4.47
N THR A 46 -10.35 -12.15 -4.88
CA THR A 46 -10.53 -12.44 -6.31
C THR A 46 -11.91 -11.99 -6.76
N SER A 47 -12.00 -11.50 -8.00
CA SER A 47 -13.23 -11.01 -8.61
C SER A 47 -13.46 -11.66 -9.97
N LYS A 48 -14.72 -11.93 -10.32
CA LYS A 48 -15.09 -12.41 -11.65
C LYS A 48 -14.91 -11.32 -12.72
N ALA A 49 -15.07 -10.06 -12.33
CA ALA A 49 -14.84 -8.95 -13.23
C ALA A 49 -13.33 -8.68 -13.35
N PRO A 50 -12.78 -8.62 -14.57
CA PRO A 50 -11.36 -8.39 -14.76
C PRO A 50 -10.95 -6.99 -14.31
N GLY A 51 -9.65 -6.83 -14.10
CA GLY A 51 -9.04 -5.57 -13.65
C GLY A 51 -8.80 -5.51 -12.15
N VAL A 52 -8.38 -4.36 -11.68
CA VAL A 52 -8.09 -4.10 -10.27
C VAL A 52 -8.96 -2.96 -9.78
N ARG A 53 -9.69 -3.21 -8.72
CA ARG A 53 -10.46 -2.18 -8.00
C ARG A 53 -9.84 -1.96 -6.64
N VAL A 54 -9.83 -0.72 -6.19
CA VAL A 54 -9.32 -0.34 -4.87
C VAL A 54 -10.31 0.56 -4.15
N GLU A 55 -10.49 0.29 -2.88
CA GLU A 55 -11.20 1.14 -1.94
C GLU A 55 -10.27 1.39 -0.74
N THR A 56 -10.14 2.64 -0.34
CA THR A 56 -9.38 3.01 0.86
C THR A 56 -10.32 3.64 1.87
N ILE A 57 -10.29 3.14 3.09
CA ILE A 57 -10.95 3.77 4.24
C ILE A 57 -9.85 4.19 5.21
N ALA A 58 -9.77 5.47 5.49
CA ALA A 58 -8.85 6.03 6.46
C ALA A 58 -9.50 6.15 7.83
N TYR A 59 -8.70 6.00 8.88
CA TYR A 59 -9.15 6.06 10.28
C TYR A 59 -8.32 7.06 11.07
N LEU A 60 -9.00 7.76 11.97
CA LEU A 60 -8.37 8.60 12.99
C LEU A 60 -7.82 7.74 14.13
N PRO A 61 -6.95 8.29 14.99
CA PRO A 61 -6.39 7.55 16.13
C PRO A 61 -7.42 6.97 17.09
N ASP A 62 -8.61 7.57 17.19
CA ASP A 62 -9.71 7.09 18.02
C ASP A 62 -10.50 5.92 17.40
N GLY A 63 -10.13 5.50 16.17
CA GLY A 63 -10.80 4.43 15.43
C GLY A 63 -11.99 4.88 14.58
N SER A 64 -12.39 6.14 14.65
CA SER A 64 -13.43 6.68 13.77
C SER A 64 -12.91 6.87 12.34
N VAL A 65 -13.82 6.94 11.38
CA VAL A 65 -13.46 7.15 9.97
C VAL A 65 -12.99 8.59 9.77
N ASP A 66 -11.84 8.75 9.15
CA ASP A 66 -11.36 10.03 8.63
C ASP A 66 -12.00 10.26 7.25
N GLU A 67 -13.13 10.95 7.24
CA GLU A 67 -13.92 11.22 6.03
C GLU A 67 -13.14 12.04 5.00
N ALA A 68 -12.33 13.00 5.45
CA ALA A 68 -11.57 13.87 4.56
C ALA A 68 -10.49 13.07 3.81
N THR A 69 -9.70 12.28 4.52
CA THR A 69 -8.67 11.43 3.89
C THR A 69 -9.30 10.33 3.05
N THR A 70 -10.38 9.71 3.51
CA THR A 70 -11.11 8.68 2.74
C THR A 70 -11.59 9.25 1.40
N ARG A 71 -12.17 10.43 1.40
CA ARG A 71 -12.60 11.11 0.17
C ARG A 71 -11.43 11.47 -0.73
N ALA A 72 -10.36 12.04 -0.17
CA ALA A 72 -9.18 12.38 -0.93
C ALA A 72 -8.54 11.15 -1.61
N MET A 73 -8.53 10.01 -0.94
CA MET A 73 -8.05 8.75 -1.52
C MET A 73 -8.97 8.23 -2.63
N ALA A 74 -10.29 8.42 -2.50
CA ALA A 74 -11.26 8.03 -3.53
C ALA A 74 -11.14 8.88 -4.80
N ASP A 75 -10.74 10.13 -4.68
CA ASP A 75 -10.57 11.07 -5.79
C ASP A 75 -9.25 10.89 -6.57
N LEU A 76 -8.33 10.07 -6.04
CA LEU A 76 -7.08 9.76 -6.74
C LEU A 76 -7.33 8.89 -7.98
N ASP A 77 -6.50 9.09 -9.02
CA ASP A 77 -6.45 8.15 -10.13
C ASP A 77 -6.03 6.77 -9.59
N PRO A 78 -6.89 5.73 -9.75
CA PRO A 78 -6.57 4.39 -9.28
C PRO A 78 -5.24 3.84 -9.80
N GLN A 79 -4.79 4.28 -10.98
CA GLN A 79 -3.52 3.84 -11.56
C GLN A 79 -2.30 4.34 -10.77
N THR A 80 -2.44 5.40 -9.99
CA THR A 80 -1.37 5.93 -9.14
C THR A 80 -1.35 5.28 -7.75
N HIS A 81 -2.41 4.60 -7.35
CA HIS A 81 -2.52 3.95 -6.06
C HIS A 81 -1.50 2.81 -5.93
N LEU A 82 -0.68 2.82 -4.88
CA LEU A 82 0.41 1.85 -4.71
C LEU A 82 -0.08 0.40 -4.67
N ALA A 83 -1.23 0.13 -4.05
CA ALA A 83 -1.81 -1.20 -4.01
C ALA A 83 -2.22 -1.69 -5.41
N VAL A 84 -2.77 -0.81 -6.23
CA VAL A 84 -3.12 -1.12 -7.63
C VAL A 84 -1.86 -1.40 -8.44
N ARG A 85 -0.83 -0.59 -8.28
CA ARG A 85 0.46 -0.78 -8.96
C ARG A 85 1.10 -2.12 -8.59
N ALA A 86 1.11 -2.48 -7.30
CA ALA A 86 1.59 -3.78 -6.82
C ALA A 86 0.78 -4.94 -7.42
N ALA A 87 -0.55 -4.84 -7.41
CA ALA A 87 -1.42 -5.86 -7.99
C ALA A 87 -1.16 -6.06 -9.49
N ARG A 88 -0.93 -4.98 -10.23
CA ARG A 88 -0.62 -5.06 -11.66
C ARG A 88 0.73 -5.72 -11.94
N VAL A 89 1.73 -5.52 -11.10
CA VAL A 89 3.00 -6.27 -11.20
C VAL A 89 2.74 -7.77 -11.02
N LEU A 90 1.97 -8.15 -10.00
CA LEU A 90 1.61 -9.55 -9.77
C LEU A 90 0.80 -10.15 -10.93
N GLN A 91 -0.15 -9.40 -11.50
CA GLN A 91 -0.90 -9.83 -12.68
C GLN A 91 0.02 -10.14 -13.87
N ARG A 92 1.02 -9.29 -14.12
CA ARG A 92 2.00 -9.53 -15.18
C ARG A 92 2.84 -10.77 -14.92
N LEU A 93 3.28 -10.99 -13.69
CA LEU A 93 4.04 -12.20 -13.33
C LEU A 93 3.18 -13.46 -13.43
N ALA A 94 1.90 -13.39 -13.12
CA ALA A 94 0.98 -14.50 -13.15
C ALA A 94 0.53 -14.86 -14.59
N ALA A 95 0.63 -13.94 -15.55
CA ALA A 95 0.04 -14.06 -16.89
C ALA A 95 0.49 -15.29 -17.69
N ALA A 96 1.73 -15.74 -17.48
CA ALA A 96 2.30 -16.92 -18.17
C ALA A 96 2.12 -18.23 -17.38
N GLY A 97 1.47 -18.20 -16.21
CA GLY A 97 1.39 -19.32 -15.29
C GLY A 97 -0.04 -19.78 -14.97
N PRO A 98 -0.19 -20.77 -14.09
CA PRO A 98 -1.48 -21.37 -13.74
C PRO A 98 -2.42 -20.41 -12.97
N TRP A 99 -1.90 -19.27 -12.52
CA TRP A 99 -2.65 -18.30 -11.72
C TRP A 99 -3.24 -17.14 -12.55
N ALA A 100 -3.03 -17.15 -13.88
CA ALA A 100 -3.43 -16.05 -14.75
C ALA A 100 -4.92 -15.70 -14.61
N SER A 101 -5.80 -16.70 -14.65
CA SER A 101 -7.24 -16.50 -14.54
C SER A 101 -7.66 -16.04 -13.13
N THR A 102 -7.01 -16.56 -12.08
CA THR A 102 -7.27 -16.17 -10.70
C THR A 102 -6.84 -14.73 -10.42
N ALA A 103 -5.73 -14.31 -10.99
CA ALA A 103 -5.19 -12.96 -10.81
C ALA A 103 -5.84 -11.90 -11.72
N ALA A 104 -6.64 -12.31 -12.70
CA ALA A 104 -7.20 -11.40 -13.71
C ALA A 104 -8.16 -10.35 -13.12
N GLY A 105 -8.90 -10.69 -12.08
CA GLY A 105 -9.82 -9.77 -11.39
C GLY A 105 -9.52 -9.71 -9.91
N LEU A 106 -9.23 -8.52 -9.39
CA LEU A 106 -8.91 -8.29 -7.98
C LEU A 106 -9.70 -7.10 -7.43
N SER A 107 -10.19 -7.26 -6.21
CA SER A 107 -10.78 -6.19 -5.41
C SER A 107 -9.93 -6.01 -4.15
N ILE A 108 -9.45 -4.80 -3.93
CA ILE A 108 -8.53 -4.45 -2.84
C ILE A 108 -9.23 -3.46 -1.91
N ARG A 109 -9.23 -3.77 -0.63
CA ARG A 109 -9.59 -2.83 0.43
C ARG A 109 -8.36 -2.51 1.25
N VAL A 110 -8.10 -1.21 1.43
CA VAL A 110 -7.04 -0.70 2.30
C VAL A 110 -7.68 -0.02 3.51
N ASP A 111 -7.41 -0.54 4.69
CA ASP A 111 -7.76 0.12 5.96
C ASP A 111 -6.54 0.92 6.40
N LYS A 112 -6.60 2.23 6.17
CA LYS A 112 -5.47 3.15 6.29
C LYS A 112 -5.46 3.82 7.65
N ARG A 113 -4.38 3.62 8.40
CA ARG A 113 -4.13 4.27 9.70
C ARG A 113 -2.84 5.07 9.73
N VAL A 114 -1.91 4.74 8.84
CA VAL A 114 -0.68 5.52 8.66
C VAL A 114 -1.01 6.72 7.76
N PRO A 115 -0.66 7.95 8.16
CA PRO A 115 -0.96 9.14 7.35
C PRO A 115 -0.38 9.08 5.95
N VAL A 116 -1.06 9.72 4.99
CA VAL A 116 -0.54 9.87 3.63
C VAL A 116 0.75 10.67 3.66
N ALA A 117 1.80 10.15 3.01
CA ALA A 117 3.14 10.78 3.02
C ALA A 117 3.57 11.20 4.43
N GLY A 118 3.35 10.32 5.39
CA GLY A 118 3.32 10.66 6.81
C GLY A 118 4.60 11.22 7.41
N GLY A 119 5.75 11.07 6.71
CA GLY A 119 7.00 11.69 7.16
C GLY A 119 7.37 11.32 8.60
N MET A 120 7.02 10.13 9.04
CA MET A 120 7.30 9.65 10.39
C MET A 120 8.78 9.19 10.50
N ALA A 121 9.68 10.03 10.10
CA ALA A 121 11.11 9.76 10.14
C ALA A 121 11.76 10.65 11.20
#